data_89cc5534adef24882e3d576b0ebd0240
#
_entry.id   89cc5534adef24882e3d576b0ebd0240
#
_cell.length_a   1.000
_cell.length_b   1.000
_cell.length_c   1.000
_cell.angle_alpha   90.00
_cell.angle_beta   90.00
_cell.angle_gamma   90.00
#
_symmetry.space_group_name_H-M   'P 1'
#
loop_
_entity.id
_entity.type
_entity.pdbx_description
1 polymer ?
#
loop_
_entity_poly.entity_id
_entity_poly.type
_entity_poly.pdbx_seq_one_letter_code
_entity_poly.pdbx_strand_id
1 'polypeptide(L)'
;MKKLSDFKDERGIEIAADVLAVCMEMLTDPRNMAQKEEKSPFKMFSAFMRNTPAKMMQIFAILSEQDPASYHCDGAEAMTNILIMANDPIIMSLFLSQSQTGDAKSSGSATESTEEQKQ
;
A
#
# COMPACT_ATOMS: atom_id res chain seq x y z
N MET A 1 0.60 -6.70 13.25
CA MET A 1 0.86 -6.62 11.79
C MET A 1 2.36 -6.47 11.57
N LYS A 2 2.88 -7.15 10.57
CA LYS A 2 4.31 -7.13 10.26
C LYS A 2 4.59 -6.19 9.10
N LYS A 3 5.87 -5.82 8.94
CA LYS A 3 6.31 -5.09 7.75
C LYS A 3 6.47 -6.07 6.61
N LEU A 4 6.37 -5.56 5.39
CA LEU A 4 6.53 -6.40 4.21
C LEU A 4 7.89 -7.09 4.18
N SER A 5 8.94 -6.42 4.64
CA SER A 5 10.29 -6.97 4.67
C SER A 5 10.48 -8.09 5.71
N ASP A 6 9.50 -8.29 6.59
CA ASP A 6 9.57 -9.38 7.57
C ASP A 6 9.23 -10.73 6.96
N PHE A 7 8.64 -10.75 5.78
CA PHE A 7 8.31 -11.98 5.07
C PHE A 7 9.45 -12.31 4.11
N LYS A 8 9.87 -13.57 4.10
CA LYS A 8 11.08 -13.97 3.37
C LYS A 8 10.78 -15.00 2.30
N ASP A 9 11.61 -15.00 1.28
CA ASP A 9 11.64 -16.03 0.23
C ASP A 9 10.28 -16.20 -0.43
N GLU A 10 9.83 -17.42 -0.65
CA GLU A 10 8.57 -17.68 -1.34
C GLU A 10 7.38 -17.07 -0.60
N ARG A 11 7.41 -17.13 0.73
CA ARG A 11 6.32 -16.53 1.51
C ARG A 11 6.27 -15.01 1.31
N GLY A 12 7.45 -14.38 1.23
CA GLY A 12 7.53 -12.95 0.95
C GLY A 12 6.92 -12.60 -0.39
N ILE A 13 7.18 -13.43 -1.40
CA ILE A 13 6.62 -13.19 -2.73
C ILE A 13 5.10 -13.34 -2.71
N GLU A 14 4.59 -14.36 -2.04
CA GLU A 14 3.15 -14.57 -1.94
C GLU A 14 2.47 -13.38 -1.25
N ILE A 15 3.03 -12.95 -0.13
CA ILE A 15 2.46 -11.81 0.62
C ILE A 15 2.52 -10.55 -0.24
N ALA A 16 3.64 -10.32 -0.92
CA ALA A 16 3.78 -9.16 -1.79
C ALA A 16 2.72 -9.18 -2.91
N ALA A 17 2.47 -10.34 -3.50
CA ALA A 17 1.47 -10.47 -4.55
C ALA A 17 0.08 -10.15 -4.02
N ASP A 18 -0.26 -10.66 -2.83
CA ASP A 18 -1.57 -10.41 -2.22
C ASP A 18 -1.75 -8.93 -1.89
N VAL A 19 -0.74 -8.31 -1.31
CA VAL A 19 -0.78 -6.89 -0.97
C VAL A 19 -0.91 -6.05 -2.24
N LEU A 20 -0.14 -6.39 -3.26
CA LEU A 20 -0.17 -5.66 -4.52
C LEU A 20 -1.56 -5.71 -5.16
N ALA A 21 -2.18 -6.89 -5.17
CA ALA A 21 -3.51 -7.04 -5.75
C ALA A 21 -4.53 -6.15 -5.06
N VAL A 22 -4.53 -6.13 -3.72
CA VAL A 22 -5.47 -5.29 -2.96
C VAL A 22 -5.15 -3.81 -3.16
N CYS A 23 -3.88 -3.44 -3.17
CA CYS A 23 -3.47 -2.07 -3.39
C CYS A 23 -3.92 -1.57 -4.77
N MET A 24 -3.79 -2.39 -5.79
CA MET A 24 -4.23 -2.00 -7.14
C MET A 24 -5.73 -1.78 -7.19
N GLU A 25 -6.50 -2.65 -6.54
CA GLU A 25 -7.95 -2.47 -6.47
C GLU A 25 -8.33 -1.18 -5.77
N MET A 26 -7.62 -0.88 -4.70
CA MET A 26 -7.87 0.31 -3.91
C MET A 26 -7.50 1.58 -4.67
N LEU A 27 -6.33 1.57 -5.31
CA LEU A 27 -5.80 2.74 -6.01
C LEU A 27 -6.54 3.03 -7.32
N THR A 28 -7.21 2.02 -7.89
CA THR A 28 -8.02 2.23 -9.09
C THR A 28 -9.49 2.48 -8.79
N ASP A 29 -9.88 2.45 -7.53
CA ASP A 29 -11.25 2.81 -7.13
C ASP A 29 -11.46 4.31 -7.40
N PRO A 30 -12.52 4.69 -8.13
CA PRO A 30 -12.75 6.11 -8.45
C PRO A 30 -12.78 7.03 -7.23
N ARG A 31 -13.26 6.52 -6.10
CA ARG A 31 -13.33 7.33 -4.88
C ARG A 31 -11.94 7.70 -4.36
N ASN A 32 -10.96 6.83 -4.61
CA ASN A 32 -9.57 7.06 -4.18
C ASN A 32 -8.74 7.80 -5.22
N MET A 33 -9.18 7.80 -6.46
CA MET A 33 -8.41 8.46 -7.52
C MET A 33 -8.30 9.96 -7.33
N ALA A 34 -9.24 10.54 -6.62
CA ALA A 34 -9.17 11.96 -6.27
C ALA A 34 -8.00 12.28 -5.35
N GLN A 35 -7.38 11.27 -4.74
CA GLN A 35 -6.26 11.46 -3.83
C GLN A 35 -4.90 11.36 -4.51
N LYS A 36 -4.86 11.27 -5.82
CA LYS A 36 -3.61 11.05 -6.55
C LYS A 36 -2.56 12.12 -6.28
N GLU A 37 -3.00 13.34 -6.02
CA GLU A 37 -2.08 14.45 -5.79
C GLU A 37 -1.80 14.70 -4.32
N GLU A 38 -2.41 13.94 -3.44
CA GLU A 38 -2.19 14.11 -2.02
C GLU A 38 -0.82 13.56 -1.66
N LYS A 39 0.00 14.39 -1.04
CA LYS A 39 1.39 14.02 -0.71
C LYS A 39 1.58 13.66 0.76
N SER A 40 0.59 13.93 1.60
CA SER A 40 0.68 13.53 2.99
C SER A 40 0.24 12.07 3.12
N PRO A 41 1.12 11.17 3.60
CA PRO A 41 0.73 9.78 3.77
C PRO A 41 -0.49 9.59 4.66
N PHE A 42 -0.59 10.36 5.72
CA PHE A 42 -1.70 10.19 6.65
C PHE A 42 -3.03 10.64 6.06
N LYS A 43 -3.03 11.70 5.26
CA LYS A 43 -4.24 12.13 4.57
C LYS A 43 -4.66 11.10 3.53
N MET A 44 -3.69 10.55 2.82
CA MET A 44 -3.95 9.51 1.83
C MET A 44 -4.57 8.28 2.48
N PHE A 45 -3.97 7.79 3.56
CA PHE A 45 -4.50 6.63 4.26
C PHE A 45 -5.85 6.90 4.90
N SER A 46 -6.06 8.12 5.40
CA SER A 46 -7.36 8.50 5.94
C SER A 46 -8.45 8.37 4.86
N ALA A 47 -8.15 8.85 3.66
CA ALA A 47 -9.10 8.74 2.56
C ALA A 47 -9.36 7.29 2.18
N PHE A 48 -8.31 6.47 2.11
CA PHE A 48 -8.45 5.05 1.78
C PHE A 48 -9.29 4.32 2.82
N MET A 49 -9.06 4.61 4.09
CA MET A 49 -9.84 4.00 5.17
C MET A 49 -11.31 4.42 5.11
N ARG A 50 -11.57 5.66 4.71
CA ARG A 50 -12.93 6.16 4.62
C ARG A 50 -13.65 5.61 3.40
N ASN A 51 -12.97 5.57 2.27
CA ASN A 51 -13.58 5.19 0.99
C ASN A 51 -13.59 3.69 0.76
N THR A 52 -12.54 3.00 1.20
CA THR A 52 -12.38 1.56 0.95
C THR A 52 -11.93 0.84 2.23
N PRO A 53 -12.76 0.90 3.30
CA PRO A 53 -12.33 0.29 4.58
C PRO A 53 -12.12 -1.22 4.49
N ALA A 54 -12.94 -1.92 3.69
CA ALA A 54 -12.79 -3.37 3.57
C ALA A 54 -11.46 -3.75 2.93
N LYS A 55 -11.00 -2.96 1.96
CA LYS A 55 -9.70 -3.22 1.32
C LYS A 55 -8.55 -2.96 2.28
N MET A 56 -8.66 -1.90 3.08
CA MET A 56 -7.64 -1.64 4.11
C MET A 56 -7.58 -2.78 5.10
N MET A 57 -8.73 -3.32 5.52
CA MET A 57 -8.75 -4.47 6.41
C MET A 57 -8.12 -5.70 5.77
N GLN A 58 -8.30 -5.89 4.47
CA GLN A 58 -7.64 -7.00 3.78
C GLN A 58 -6.12 -6.88 3.85
N ILE A 59 -5.59 -5.67 3.66
CA ILE A 59 -4.15 -5.46 3.77
C ILE A 59 -3.67 -5.75 5.19
N PHE A 60 -4.39 -5.26 6.18
CA PHE A 60 -4.03 -5.52 7.59
C PHE A 60 -4.01 -7.02 7.87
N ALA A 61 -5.02 -7.74 7.37
CA ALA A 61 -5.11 -9.19 7.60
C ALA A 61 -3.95 -9.92 6.92
N ILE A 62 -3.64 -9.57 5.69
CA ILE A 62 -2.53 -10.19 4.95
C ILE A 62 -1.22 -10.00 5.70
N LEU A 63 -0.94 -8.78 6.14
CA LEU A 63 0.31 -8.47 6.84
C LEU A 63 0.32 -8.98 8.28
N SER A 64 -0.84 -9.40 8.80
CA SER A 64 -0.94 -10.04 10.10
C SER A 64 -1.00 -11.55 9.99
N GLU A 65 -0.96 -12.09 8.78
CA GLU A 65 -1.04 -13.53 8.51
C GLU A 65 -2.33 -14.14 9.03
N GLN A 66 -3.43 -13.41 8.84
CA GLN A 66 -4.76 -13.87 9.25
C GLN A 66 -5.66 -13.92 8.02
N ASP A 67 -6.66 -14.80 8.09
CA ASP A 67 -7.64 -14.93 7.03
C ASP A 67 -8.45 -13.63 6.97
N PRO A 68 -8.47 -12.94 5.82
CA PRO A 68 -9.26 -11.69 5.71
C PRO A 68 -10.73 -11.88 6.06
N ALA A 69 -11.29 -13.06 5.82
CA ALA A 69 -12.71 -13.30 6.09
C ALA A 69 -13.02 -13.30 7.59
N SER A 70 -12.04 -13.61 8.43
CA SER A 70 -12.24 -13.69 9.89
C SER A 70 -11.46 -12.61 10.65
N TYR A 71 -10.76 -11.73 9.96
CA TYR A 71 -9.95 -10.72 10.60
C TYR A 71 -10.83 -9.62 11.19
N HIS A 72 -10.49 -9.20 12.40
CA HIS A 72 -11.17 -8.10 13.07
C HIS A 72 -10.12 -7.14 13.63
N CYS A 73 -10.42 -5.86 13.59
CA CYS A 73 -9.60 -4.88 14.28
C CYS A 73 -10.50 -3.74 14.77
N ASP A 74 -10.11 -3.14 15.88
CA ASP A 74 -10.78 -1.94 16.35
C ASP A 74 -10.06 -0.70 15.82
N GLY A 75 -10.57 0.49 16.19
CA GLY A 75 -9.97 1.74 15.72
C GLY A 75 -8.55 1.93 16.19
N ALA A 76 -8.21 1.50 17.40
CA ALA A 76 -6.85 1.63 17.91
C ALA A 76 -5.88 0.76 17.14
N GLU A 77 -6.30 -0.47 16.82
CA GLU A 77 -5.47 -1.36 16.01
C GLU A 77 -5.30 -0.82 14.59
N ALA A 78 -6.36 -0.25 14.03
CA ALA A 78 -6.28 0.35 12.72
C ALA A 78 -5.25 1.48 12.69
N MET A 79 -5.25 2.34 13.72
CA MET A 79 -4.28 3.41 13.82
C MET A 79 -2.86 2.87 13.96
N THR A 80 -2.68 1.86 14.78
CA THR A 80 -1.37 1.21 14.94
C THR A 80 -0.89 0.66 13.62
N ASN A 81 -1.78 -0.02 12.89
CA ASN A 81 -1.43 -0.61 11.60
C ASN A 81 -1.05 0.46 10.57
N ILE A 82 -1.76 1.57 10.56
CA ILE A 82 -1.43 2.68 9.68
C ILE A 82 -0.05 3.23 9.99
N LEU A 83 0.28 3.36 11.27
CA LEU A 83 1.62 3.84 11.66
C LEU A 83 2.71 2.87 11.19
N ILE A 84 2.46 1.58 11.28
CA ILE A 84 3.41 0.58 10.79
C ILE A 84 3.58 0.73 9.27
N MET A 85 2.48 0.85 8.54
CA MET A 85 2.53 1.01 7.07
C MET A 85 3.25 2.30 6.68
N ALA A 86 2.99 3.39 7.40
CA ALA A 86 3.62 4.67 7.09
C ALA A 86 5.13 4.64 7.34
N ASN A 87 5.58 3.72 8.19
CA ASN A 87 7.00 3.55 8.48
C ASN A 87 7.66 2.44 7.65
N ASP A 88 6.90 1.82 6.74
CA ASP A 88 7.43 0.80 5.85
C ASP A 88 7.76 1.46 4.50
N PRO A 89 9.04 1.68 4.18
CA PRO A 89 9.39 2.40 2.96
C PRO A 89 8.93 1.69 1.67
N ILE A 90 8.81 0.37 1.70
CA ILE A 90 8.36 -0.36 0.52
C ILE A 90 6.87 -0.10 0.27
N ILE A 91 6.07 -0.17 1.32
CA ILE A 91 4.64 0.13 1.23
C ILE A 91 4.43 1.58 0.78
N MET A 92 5.18 2.50 1.37
CA MET A 92 5.04 3.91 1.02
C MET A 92 5.44 4.17 -0.43
N SER A 93 6.50 3.51 -0.89
CA SER A 93 6.92 3.65 -2.29
C SER A 93 5.83 3.18 -3.24
N LEU A 94 5.18 2.06 -2.90
CA LEU A 94 4.11 1.53 -3.73
C LEU A 94 2.96 2.53 -3.86
N PHE A 95 2.48 3.05 -2.74
CA PHE A 95 1.35 3.98 -2.75
C PHE A 95 1.71 5.31 -3.43
N LEU A 96 2.88 5.85 -3.13
CA LEU A 96 3.27 7.13 -3.71
C LEU A 96 3.56 7.01 -5.20
N SER A 97 4.16 5.90 -5.63
CA SER A 97 4.42 5.67 -7.04
C SER A 97 3.11 5.60 -7.83
N GLN A 98 2.14 4.87 -7.30
CA GLN A 98 0.86 4.71 -7.99
C GLN A 98 0.11 6.05 -8.06
N SER A 99 0.17 6.84 -7.00
CA SER A 99 -0.52 8.12 -7.00
C SER A 99 0.12 9.11 -7.97
N GLN A 100 1.35 8.85 -8.40
CA GLN A 100 2.06 9.73 -9.34
C GLN A 100 2.11 9.18 -10.75
N THR A 101 1.52 8.03 -11.00
CA THR A 101 1.62 7.39 -12.31
C THR A 101 1.08 8.25 -13.45
N GLY A 102 0.10 9.03 -13.17
CA GLY A 102 -0.49 9.89 -14.19
C GLY A 102 0.44 10.96 -14.71
N ASP A 103 1.47 11.28 -13.96
CA ASP A 103 2.42 12.33 -14.31
C ASP A 103 3.59 11.81 -15.11
N ALA A 104 3.86 10.58 -14.94
CA ALA A 104 5.07 10.00 -15.49
C ALA A 104 4.97 9.90 -16.96
N LYS A 105 5.78 10.08 -17.31
CA LYS A 105 5.84 9.60 -18.57
C LYS A 105 7.09 9.00 -18.74
N SER A 106 7.23 8.86 -18.13
CA SER A 106 8.08 8.44 -17.98
C SER A 106 8.84 7.85 -17.60
N SER A 107 8.88 7.82 -17.86
CA SER A 107 9.58 7.16 -17.52
C SER A 107 10.28 6.64 -17.06
N GLY A 108 10.39 6.53 -17.26
CA GLY A 108 10.78 5.92 -16.72
C GLY A 108 11.47 5.46 -16.19
N SER A 109 11.43 5.48 -16.42
CA SER A 109 11.90 5.00 -15.74
C SER A 109 12.43 4.54 -15.13
N ALA A 110 12.54 4.52 -15.38
CA ALA A 110 12.91 4.10 -14.63
C ALA A 110 13.51 3.60 -14.23
N THR A 111 13.61 3.65 -14.56
CA THR A 111 14.09 3.27 -13.97
C THR A 111 14.68 3.07 -13.72
N GLU A 112 14.80 3.20 -14.04
CA GLU A 112 15.22 3.13 -13.62
C GLU A 112 15.63 2.94 -13.21
N SER A 113 15.78 3.17 -13.62
CA SER A 113 16.14 3.13 -13.08
C SER A 113 16.72 2.94 -12.81
N THR A 114 16.91 3.05 -13.09
CA THR A 114 17.34 3.07 -12.70
C THR A 114 17.92 3.19 -12.65
N GLU A 115 18.13 3.29 -12.89
CA GLU A 115 18.48 3.57 -12.71
C GLU A 115 18.83 3.79 -12.53
N GLU A 116 19.06 3.95 -12.84
CA GLU A 116 19.27 4.28 -12.58
C GLU A 116 19.56 4.55 -12.36
N GLN A 117 19.78 4.73 -12.60
CA GLN A 117 19.95 5.05 -12.28
C GLN A 117 20.27 5.39 -12.14
N LYS A 118 20.54 5.43 -12.39
CA LYS A 118 20.73 5.81 -12.18
C LYS A 118 20.97 6.08 -11.93
N GLN A 119 20.97 6.15 -12.36
CA GLN A 119 20.98 6.38 -11.97
C GLN A 119 21.06 6.53 -11.68
#